data_70decf90a7dcbc5874a9b6b3ea0f0292
#
_entry.id   70decf90a7dcbc5874a9b6b3ea0f0292
#
_cell.length_a   1.000
_cell.length_b   1.000
_cell.length_c   1.000
_cell.angle_alpha   90.00
_cell.angle_beta   90.00
_cell.angle_gamma   90.00
#
_symmetry.space_group_name_H-M   'P 1'
#
loop_
_entity.id
_entity.type
_entity.pdbx_description
1 polymer ?
#
loop_
_entity_poly.entity_id
_entity_poly.type
_entity_poly.pdbx_seq_one_letter_code
_entity_poly.pdbx_strand_id
1 'polypeptide(L)'
;MIHTLTLNPAIERILYLSRFDKNITNRIQKTVDTIGGKGTHVSINLKILGKENTAFGISHGKSGQKVINMLNEYGIEVRFKHYDDGSRETRTNYLIIEDTGDCTIAAERGVTLKTEELNELLEDMKATIQPGDYLIFSGDASNS
;
A
#
# COMPACT_ATOMS: atom_id res chain seq x y z
N MET A 1 6.97 -6.69 20.29
CA MET A 1 6.12 -5.94 19.34
C MET A 1 6.19 -6.58 17.97
N ILE A 2 5.18 -6.39 17.10
CA ILE A 2 5.21 -6.86 15.71
C ILE A 2 5.34 -5.62 14.83
N HIS A 3 6.24 -5.67 13.87
CA HIS A 3 6.48 -4.61 12.89
C HIS A 3 6.30 -5.18 11.48
N THR A 4 5.72 -4.41 10.58
CA THR A 4 5.63 -4.75 9.16
C THR A 4 6.41 -3.75 8.34
N LEU A 5 6.92 -4.16 7.20
CA LEU A 5 7.62 -3.29 6.25
C LEU A 5 6.97 -3.39 4.86
N THR A 6 6.61 -2.24 4.31
CA THR A 6 6.05 -2.11 2.96
C THR A 6 6.82 -1.07 2.16
N LEU A 7 7.65 -1.50 1.22
CA LEU A 7 8.42 -0.59 0.36
C LEU A 7 7.64 -0.16 -0.91
N ASN A 8 6.59 -0.90 -1.26
CA ASN A 8 5.80 -0.63 -2.44
C ASN A 8 4.29 -0.65 -2.12
N PRO A 9 3.81 0.29 -1.29
CA PRO A 9 2.39 0.42 -1.00
C PRO A 9 1.61 0.78 -2.27
N ALA A 10 0.30 0.64 -2.21
CA ALA A 10 -0.59 1.01 -3.30
C ALA A 10 -1.96 1.47 -2.78
N ILE A 11 -2.64 2.28 -3.57
CA ILE A 11 -4.10 2.35 -3.54
C ILE A 11 -4.60 1.25 -4.47
N GLU A 12 -5.58 0.47 -4.04
CA GLU A 12 -6.32 -0.43 -4.91
C GLU A 12 -7.66 0.20 -5.23
N ARG A 13 -7.84 0.58 -6.50
CA ARG A 13 -9.09 1.14 -7.00
C ARG A 13 -9.90 0.04 -7.65
N ILE A 14 -10.98 -0.34 -6.98
CA ILE A 14 -11.89 -1.38 -7.46
C ILE A 14 -12.96 -0.73 -8.32
N LEU A 15 -13.04 -1.17 -9.56
CA LEU A 15 -13.99 -0.71 -10.57
C LEU A 15 -15.00 -1.82 -10.84
N TYR A 16 -16.25 -1.62 -10.44
CA TYR A 16 -17.33 -2.57 -10.72
C TYR A 16 -18.05 -2.19 -12.00
N LEU A 17 -18.19 -3.14 -12.90
CA LEU A 17 -18.91 -3.00 -14.15
C LEU A 17 -19.54 -4.33 -14.58
N SER A 18 -20.55 -4.26 -15.48
CA SER A 18 -21.25 -5.46 -15.93
C SER A 18 -20.32 -6.39 -16.69
N ARG A 19 -19.49 -5.81 -17.58
CA ARG A 19 -18.59 -6.51 -18.46
C ARG A 19 -17.45 -5.58 -18.87
N PHE A 20 -16.26 -6.13 -19.04
CA PHE A 20 -15.09 -5.41 -19.52
C PHE A 20 -14.67 -5.92 -20.90
N ASP A 21 -14.82 -5.10 -21.91
CA ASP A 21 -14.47 -5.42 -23.30
C ASP A 21 -13.42 -4.46 -23.85
N LYS A 22 -12.53 -4.99 -24.69
CA LYS A 22 -11.53 -4.18 -25.41
C LYS A 22 -12.18 -3.38 -26.54
N ASN A 23 -11.56 -2.25 -26.86
CA ASN A 23 -11.91 -1.36 -27.99
C ASN A 23 -13.29 -0.70 -27.92
N ILE A 24 -13.93 -0.68 -26.75
CA ILE A 24 -15.20 0.03 -26.54
C ILE A 24 -15.15 0.82 -25.23
N THR A 25 -16.10 1.74 -25.05
CA THR A 25 -16.30 2.41 -23.79
C THR A 25 -16.96 1.46 -22.78
N ASN A 26 -16.27 1.21 -21.66
CA ASN A 26 -16.83 0.47 -20.55
C ASN A 26 -17.32 1.45 -19.48
N ARG A 27 -18.57 1.31 -19.02
CA ARG A 27 -19.18 2.19 -18.02
C ARG A 27 -19.03 1.59 -16.64
N ILE A 28 -18.34 2.33 -15.75
CA ILE A 28 -18.16 1.94 -14.36
C ILE A 28 -19.45 2.23 -13.59
N GLN A 29 -19.96 1.24 -12.89
CA GLN A 29 -21.15 1.35 -12.04
C GLN A 29 -20.82 1.83 -10.65
N LYS A 30 -19.67 1.42 -10.10
CA LYS A 30 -19.23 1.75 -8.75
C LYS A 30 -17.71 1.73 -8.67
N THR A 31 -17.16 2.67 -7.91
CA THR A 31 -15.72 2.74 -7.61
C THR A 31 -15.52 2.67 -6.11
N VAL A 32 -14.59 1.84 -5.65
CA VAL A 32 -14.18 1.75 -4.24
C VAL A 32 -12.66 1.79 -4.18
N ASP A 33 -12.13 2.68 -3.35
CA ASP A 33 -10.69 2.68 -3.04
C ASP A 33 -10.42 1.90 -1.76
N THR A 34 -9.43 1.03 -1.80
CA THR A 34 -8.90 0.31 -0.66
C THR A 34 -7.39 0.35 -0.66
N ILE A 35 -6.79 -0.20 0.38
CA ILE A 35 -5.34 -0.19 0.52
C ILE A 35 -4.74 -1.43 -0.13
N GLY A 36 -3.62 -1.27 -0.81
CA GLY A 36 -2.84 -2.34 -1.39
C GLY A 36 -1.41 -2.36 -0.83
N GLY A 37 -0.70 -3.40 -1.18
CA GLY A 37 0.63 -3.70 -0.68
C GLY A 37 0.61 -4.87 0.32
N LYS A 38 1.54 -5.79 0.13
CA LYS A 38 1.52 -7.04 0.93
C LYS A 38 1.77 -6.78 2.41
N GLY A 39 2.72 -5.92 2.75
CA GLY A 39 3.02 -5.58 4.14
C GLY A 39 1.88 -4.81 4.81
N THR A 40 1.20 -3.90 4.10
CA THR A 40 0.03 -3.18 4.61
C THR A 40 -1.12 -4.12 4.93
N HIS A 41 -1.37 -5.12 4.06
CA HIS A 41 -2.37 -6.17 4.33
C HIS A 41 -2.02 -7.00 5.57
N VAL A 42 -0.73 -7.30 5.79
CA VAL A 42 -0.30 -7.98 7.02
C VAL A 42 -0.63 -7.13 8.26
N SER A 43 -0.33 -5.83 8.23
CA SER A 43 -0.66 -4.92 9.34
C SER A 43 -2.15 -4.88 9.64
N ILE A 44 -2.99 -4.74 8.61
CA ILE A 44 -4.45 -4.71 8.74
C ILE A 44 -4.97 -6.02 9.33
N ASN A 45 -4.53 -7.17 8.79
CA ASN A 45 -4.96 -8.48 9.28
C ASN A 45 -4.52 -8.73 10.73
N LEU A 46 -3.31 -8.34 11.11
CA LEU A 46 -2.87 -8.38 12.51
C LEU A 46 -3.79 -7.57 13.41
N LYS A 47 -4.15 -6.35 12.99
CA LYS A 47 -5.04 -5.49 13.78
C LYS A 47 -6.44 -6.09 13.92
N ILE A 48 -7.00 -6.66 12.83
CA ILE A 48 -8.29 -7.36 12.86
C ILE A 48 -8.25 -8.55 13.83
N LEU A 49 -7.12 -9.25 13.90
CA LEU A 49 -6.89 -10.35 14.84
C LEU A 49 -6.57 -9.90 16.28
N GLY A 50 -6.73 -8.61 16.57
CA GLY A 50 -6.49 -8.03 17.89
C GLY A 50 -5.01 -7.91 18.28
N LYS A 51 -4.09 -7.89 17.28
CA LYS A 51 -2.66 -7.74 17.50
C LYS A 51 -2.21 -6.33 17.14
N GLU A 52 -1.71 -5.60 18.14
CA GLU A 52 -1.07 -4.32 17.90
C GLU A 52 0.20 -4.50 17.08
N ASN A 53 0.40 -3.59 16.14
CA ASN A 53 1.57 -3.60 15.28
C ASN A 53 1.93 -2.18 14.80
N THR A 54 3.17 -2.02 14.35
CA THR A 54 3.68 -0.80 13.74
C THR A 54 3.97 -1.04 12.26
N ALA A 55 3.43 -0.22 11.40
CA ALA A 55 3.65 -0.30 9.96
C ALA A 55 4.76 0.66 9.54
N PHE A 56 5.90 0.14 9.13
CA PHE A 56 6.96 0.88 8.44
C PHE A 56 6.78 0.83 6.93
N GLY A 57 7.21 1.88 6.25
CA GLY A 57 7.16 1.93 4.79
C GLY A 57 7.63 3.26 4.23
N ILE A 58 7.55 3.36 2.89
CA ILE A 58 7.83 4.59 2.16
C ILE A 58 6.63 4.89 1.26
N SER A 59 6.20 6.14 1.25
CA SER A 59 5.09 6.58 0.42
C SER A 59 5.33 7.97 -0.16
N HIS A 60 4.67 8.27 -1.28
CA HIS A 60 4.89 9.49 -2.04
C HIS A 60 3.57 10.14 -2.44
N GLY A 61 3.54 11.46 -2.39
CA GLY A 61 2.46 12.28 -2.92
C GLY A 61 1.11 12.10 -2.20
N LYS A 62 0.05 12.53 -2.86
CA LYS A 62 -1.30 12.48 -2.29
C LYS A 62 -1.83 11.06 -2.12
N SER A 63 -1.54 10.18 -3.06
CA SER A 63 -1.90 8.76 -2.96
C SER A 63 -1.17 8.07 -1.80
N GLY A 64 0.09 8.43 -1.56
CA GLY A 64 0.84 7.94 -0.41
C GLY A 64 0.28 8.42 0.92
N GLN A 65 -0.14 9.68 1.01
CA GLN A 65 -0.81 10.21 2.19
C GLN A 65 -2.15 9.50 2.44
N LYS A 66 -2.86 9.16 1.37
CA LYS A 66 -4.11 8.40 1.47
C LYS A 66 -3.88 7.01 2.08
N VAL A 67 -2.81 6.31 1.69
CA VAL A 67 -2.42 5.03 2.31
C VAL A 67 -2.19 5.19 3.81
N ILE A 68 -1.44 6.21 4.23
CA ILE A 68 -1.19 6.50 5.64
C ILE A 68 -2.50 6.73 6.39
N ASN A 69 -3.38 7.56 5.84
CA ASN A 69 -4.67 7.87 6.46
C ASN A 69 -5.53 6.60 6.64
N MET A 70 -5.59 5.75 5.61
CA MET A 70 -6.34 4.49 5.68
C MET A 70 -5.79 3.53 6.73
N LEU A 71 -4.46 3.42 6.88
CA LEU A 71 -3.84 2.62 7.97
C LEU A 71 -4.18 3.19 9.35
N ASN A 72 -4.16 4.51 9.50
CA ASN A 72 -4.54 5.19 10.73
C ASN A 72 -6.00 4.94 11.12
N GLU A 73 -6.92 4.85 10.13
CA GLU A 73 -8.33 4.52 10.37
C GLU A 73 -8.52 3.12 10.98
N TYR A 74 -7.62 2.18 10.69
CA TYR A 74 -7.57 0.87 11.36
C TYR A 74 -6.96 0.95 12.77
N GLY A 75 -6.47 2.10 13.20
CA GLY A 75 -5.79 2.26 14.49
C GLY A 75 -4.40 1.60 14.52
N ILE A 76 -3.73 1.51 13.38
CA ILE A 76 -2.35 1.01 13.27
C ILE A 76 -1.39 2.17 13.50
N GLU A 77 -0.32 1.94 14.27
CA GLU A 77 0.77 2.91 14.37
C GLU A 77 1.54 2.95 13.05
N VAL A 78 1.47 4.09 12.34
CA VAL A 78 2.10 4.25 11.03
C VAL A 78 3.39 5.04 11.16
N ARG A 79 4.49 4.44 10.76
CA ARG A 79 5.84 5.04 10.71
C ARG A 79 6.37 5.04 9.27
N PHE A 80 5.53 5.48 8.34
CA PHE A 80 5.95 5.67 6.95
C PHE A 80 6.80 6.92 6.81
N LYS A 81 7.89 6.81 6.04
CA LYS A 81 8.57 7.98 5.49
C LYS A 81 7.77 8.45 4.29
N HIS A 82 7.25 9.65 4.36
CA HIS A 82 6.39 10.22 3.33
C HIS A 82 7.07 11.41 2.66
N TYR A 83 7.08 11.39 1.33
CA TYR A 83 7.71 12.43 0.51
C TYR A 83 6.71 13.01 -0.47
N ASP A 84 6.57 14.32 -0.47
CA ASP A 84 5.72 15.06 -1.39
C ASP A 84 6.56 16.05 -2.19
N ASP A 85 7.27 15.54 -3.19
CA ASP A 85 8.16 16.32 -4.07
C ASP A 85 7.46 16.85 -5.32
N GLY A 86 6.16 16.62 -5.47
CA GLY A 86 5.34 17.08 -6.60
C GLY A 86 5.55 16.27 -7.89
N SER A 87 6.38 15.23 -7.89
CA SER A 87 6.72 14.44 -9.08
C SER A 87 6.43 12.95 -8.96
N ARG A 88 6.40 12.42 -7.74
CA ARG A 88 6.21 11.00 -7.49
C ARG A 88 4.95 10.75 -6.68
N GLU A 89 4.20 9.73 -7.07
CA GLU A 89 2.98 9.29 -6.41
C GLU A 89 3.07 7.80 -6.08
N THR A 90 2.68 7.42 -4.88
CA THR A 90 2.44 6.01 -4.57
C THR A 90 1.46 5.44 -5.59
N ARG A 91 1.77 4.27 -6.13
CA ARG A 91 1.03 3.65 -7.23
C ARG A 91 -0.43 3.38 -6.91
N THR A 92 -1.25 3.33 -7.96
CA THR A 92 -2.62 2.84 -7.92
C THR A 92 -2.73 1.58 -8.78
N ASN A 93 -3.31 0.54 -8.23
CA ASN A 93 -3.71 -0.65 -8.99
C ASN A 93 -5.21 -0.55 -9.26
N TYR A 94 -5.62 -0.92 -10.46
CA TYR A 94 -7.01 -0.93 -10.88
C TYR A 94 -7.50 -2.37 -10.95
N LEU A 95 -8.47 -2.72 -10.11
CA LEU A 95 -9.10 -4.03 -10.07
C LEU A 95 -10.45 -3.91 -10.75
N ILE A 96 -10.57 -4.49 -11.92
CA ILE A 96 -11.77 -4.44 -12.74
C ILE A 96 -12.59 -5.71 -12.45
N ILE A 97 -13.73 -5.55 -11.78
CA ILE A 97 -14.58 -6.66 -11.36
C ILE A 97 -15.87 -6.65 -12.17
N GLU A 98 -16.10 -7.74 -12.87
CA GLU A 98 -17.31 -7.96 -13.69
C GLU A 98 -18.41 -8.65 -12.88
N ASP A 99 -19.66 -8.54 -13.36
CA ASP A 99 -20.81 -9.19 -12.72
C ASP A 99 -20.65 -10.72 -12.62
N THR A 100 -19.85 -11.32 -13.50
CA THR A 100 -19.47 -12.74 -13.44
C THR A 100 -18.57 -13.10 -12.26
N GLY A 101 -17.96 -12.11 -11.63
CA GLY A 101 -16.92 -12.28 -10.59
C GLY A 101 -15.50 -12.33 -11.16
N ASP A 102 -15.33 -12.24 -12.47
CA ASP A 102 -14.00 -12.13 -13.08
C ASP A 102 -13.32 -10.84 -12.64
N CYS A 103 -12.04 -10.95 -12.34
CA CYS A 103 -11.22 -9.81 -11.94
C CYS A 103 -10.00 -9.66 -12.85
N THR A 104 -9.93 -8.52 -13.52
CA THR A 104 -8.76 -8.12 -14.31
C THR A 104 -8.01 -7.02 -13.56
N ILE A 105 -6.70 -7.14 -13.45
CA ILE A 105 -5.88 -6.17 -12.73
C ILE A 105 -4.98 -5.42 -13.73
N ALA A 106 -5.10 -4.09 -13.72
CA ALA A 106 -4.14 -3.19 -14.34
C ALA A 106 -3.35 -2.50 -13.22
N ALA A 107 -2.06 -2.83 -13.10
CA ALA A 107 -1.22 -2.37 -12.02
C ALA A 107 -0.21 -1.32 -12.52
N GLU A 108 -0.13 -0.20 -11.82
CA GLU A 108 0.95 0.76 -12.03
C GLU A 108 2.27 0.22 -11.47
N ARG A 109 3.36 0.62 -12.08
CA ARG A 109 4.70 0.36 -11.55
C ARG A 109 4.90 1.12 -10.25
N GLY A 110 5.67 0.54 -9.33
CA GLY A 110 6.05 1.21 -8.09
C GLY A 110 7.01 2.38 -8.34
N VAL A 111 7.09 3.24 -7.34
CA VAL A 111 8.01 4.37 -7.33
C VAL A 111 9.43 3.87 -7.16
N THR A 112 10.37 4.42 -7.94
CA THR A 112 11.79 4.21 -7.71
C THR A 112 12.22 4.92 -6.43
N LEU A 113 12.68 4.16 -5.45
CA LEU A 113 13.11 4.67 -4.16
C LEU A 113 14.54 5.24 -4.26
N LYS A 114 14.78 6.36 -3.61
CA LYS A 114 16.11 6.93 -3.46
C LYS A 114 16.85 6.29 -2.30
N THR A 115 18.17 6.22 -2.39
CA THR A 115 19.02 5.68 -1.32
C THR A 115 18.82 6.42 0.01
N GLU A 116 18.67 7.74 -0.07
CA GLU A 116 18.44 8.59 1.11
C GLU A 116 17.12 8.22 1.81
N GLU A 117 16.06 7.98 1.06
CA GLU A 117 14.75 7.57 1.60
C GLU A 117 14.83 6.23 2.33
N LEU A 118 15.56 5.27 1.74
CA LEU A 118 15.82 3.98 2.38
C LEU A 118 16.65 4.12 3.64
N ASN A 119 17.69 4.96 3.64
CA ASN A 119 18.52 5.21 4.81
C ASN A 119 17.72 5.84 5.95
N GLU A 120 16.88 6.84 5.66
CA GLU A 120 16.02 7.48 6.67
C GLU A 120 15.04 6.46 7.30
N LEU A 121 14.47 5.58 6.48
CA LEU A 121 13.61 4.50 6.98
C LEU A 121 14.38 3.52 7.86
N LEU A 122 15.56 3.10 7.44
CA LEU A 122 16.41 2.16 8.19
C LEU A 122 16.85 2.74 9.53
N GLU A 123 17.20 4.02 9.60
CA GLU A 123 17.56 4.67 10.87
C GLU A 123 16.36 4.72 11.83
N ASP A 124 15.17 5.02 11.34
CA ASP A 124 13.96 4.99 12.16
C ASP A 124 13.64 3.57 12.67
N MET A 125 13.77 2.57 11.80
CA MET A 125 13.58 1.15 12.18
C MET A 125 14.59 0.73 13.25
N LYS A 126 15.88 1.04 13.09
CA LYS A 126 16.93 0.75 14.08
C LYS A 126 16.66 1.41 15.44
N ALA A 127 16.13 2.63 15.44
CA ALA A 127 15.82 3.36 16.66
C ALA A 127 14.56 2.79 17.37
N THR A 128 13.67 2.12 16.63
CA THR A 128 12.36 1.69 17.13
C THR A 128 12.32 0.22 17.52
N ILE A 129 12.87 -0.66 16.66
CA ILE A 129 12.78 -2.11 16.83
C ILE A 129 13.72 -2.57 17.93
N GLN A 130 13.20 -3.38 18.85
CA GLN A 130 13.92 -3.87 20.01
C GLN A 130 14.23 -5.38 19.89
N PRO A 131 15.25 -5.86 20.60
CA PRO A 131 15.49 -7.30 20.72
C PRO A 131 14.24 -8.05 21.21
N GLY A 132 13.85 -9.09 20.50
CA GLY A 132 12.63 -9.86 20.78
C GLY A 132 11.40 -9.42 20.00
N ASP A 133 11.47 -8.33 19.26
CA ASP A 133 10.41 -7.93 18.31
C ASP A 133 10.43 -8.80 17.05
N TYR A 134 9.31 -8.83 16.36
CA TYR A 134 9.16 -9.47 15.06
C TYR A 134 9.08 -8.45 13.95
N LEU A 135 9.88 -8.60 12.91
CA LEU A 135 9.78 -7.81 11.69
C LEU A 135 9.30 -8.71 10.54
N ILE A 136 8.18 -8.32 9.94
CA ILE A 136 7.60 -8.99 8.78
C ILE A 136 7.85 -8.14 7.55
N PHE A 137 8.68 -8.64 6.65
CA PHE A 137 8.93 -8.03 5.36
C PHE A 137 8.18 -8.83 4.29
N SER A 138 7.17 -8.21 3.67
CA SER A 138 6.33 -8.86 2.66
C SER A 138 6.13 -7.95 1.45
N GLY A 139 6.28 -8.53 0.26
CA GLY A 139 6.23 -7.79 -0.99
C GLY A 139 7.59 -7.58 -1.60
N ASP A 140 7.66 -6.65 -2.53
CA ASP A 140 8.87 -6.27 -3.25
C ASP A 140 9.18 -4.77 -3.08
N ALA A 141 10.36 -4.35 -3.50
CA ALA A 141 10.77 -2.96 -3.55
C ALA A 141 10.37 -2.28 -4.87
N SER A 142 9.88 -3.07 -5.83
CA SER A 142 9.27 -2.65 -7.10
C SER A 142 10.05 -1.64 -7.94
N ASN A 143 11.34 -1.80 -8.04
CA ASN A 143 12.15 -1.00 -8.97
C ASN A 143 12.39 -1.70 -10.31
N SER A 144 11.63 -2.71 -10.61
CA SER A 144 11.74 -3.48 -11.85
C SER A 144 10.66 -3.12 -12.86
#